data_dfa634809e3cd06cdc23b7e07a7310e7
#
_entry.id   dfa634809e3cd06cdc23b7e07a7310e7
#
_cell.length_a   1.000
_cell.length_b   1.000
_cell.length_c   1.000
_cell.angle_alpha   90.00
_cell.angle_beta   90.00
_cell.angle_gamma   90.00
#
_symmetry.space_group_name_H-M   'P 1'
#
loop_
_entity.id
_entity.type
_entity.pdbx_description
1 polymer ?
#
loop_
_entity_poly.entity_id
_entity_poly.type
_entity_poly.pdbx_seq_one_letter_code
_entity_poly.pdbx_strand_id
1 'polypeptide(L)'
;LKLDDETLKNECQTVETAKRLALFIFNEALCQYGQDLRHEQQLTEILSDIFTEIFTAESTIVRAKKIMASKSENPIVVDIAKVFTTEMVDRIMSKVQIANVAIFDEGESPLLDQKLSEFENRMRLKNNVIKLKRKIAQHVFDENKYPF
;
A
#
# COMPACT_ATOMS: atom_id res chain seq x y z
N LEU A 1 -1.75 26.34 -4.09
CA LEU A 1 -0.89 25.43 -4.84
C LEU A 1 -1.80 24.46 -5.58
N LYS A 2 -1.98 24.68 -6.90
CA LYS A 2 -2.59 23.66 -7.77
C LYS A 2 -1.52 22.59 -7.96
N LEU A 3 -1.52 21.59 -7.09
CA LEU A 3 -0.92 20.32 -7.39
C LEU A 3 -1.66 19.77 -8.61
N ASP A 4 -0.91 19.36 -9.63
CA ASP A 4 -1.47 18.71 -10.78
C ASP A 4 -2.20 17.45 -10.30
N ASP A 5 -3.54 17.48 -10.33
CA ASP A 5 -4.41 16.47 -9.70
C ASP A 5 -4.26 15.09 -10.36
N GLU A 6 -3.63 15.05 -11.54
CA GLU A 6 -3.38 13.84 -12.33
C GLU A 6 -2.11 13.08 -11.89
N THR A 7 -1.13 13.79 -11.25
CA THR A 7 0.12 13.14 -10.84
C THR A 7 -0.13 12.16 -9.68
N LEU A 8 0.22 10.89 -9.89
CA LEU A 8 0.01 9.79 -8.92
C LEU A 8 -1.47 9.53 -8.57
N LYS A 9 -2.40 9.86 -9.46
CA LYS A 9 -3.83 9.65 -9.24
C LYS A 9 -4.18 8.19 -8.99
N ASN A 10 -3.63 7.29 -9.80
CA ASN A 10 -3.88 5.86 -9.64
C ASN A 10 -3.31 5.32 -8.33
N GLU A 11 -2.12 5.79 -7.96
CA GLU A 11 -1.47 5.43 -6.71
C GLU A 11 -2.28 5.94 -5.50
N CYS A 12 -2.82 7.15 -5.57
CA CYS A 12 -3.75 7.67 -4.55
C CYS A 12 -5.01 6.80 -4.43
N GLN A 13 -5.62 6.43 -5.55
CA GLN A 13 -6.82 5.57 -5.55
C GLN A 13 -6.51 4.17 -4.99
N THR A 14 -5.34 3.63 -5.29
CA THR A 14 -4.86 2.36 -4.73
C THR A 14 -4.72 2.44 -3.22
N VAL A 15 -4.09 3.49 -2.68
CA VAL A 15 -3.96 3.71 -1.23
C VAL A 15 -5.33 3.84 -0.56
N GLU A 16 -6.27 4.59 -1.14
CA GLU A 16 -7.62 4.70 -0.60
C GLU A 16 -8.37 3.36 -0.60
N THR A 17 -8.16 2.55 -1.62
CA THR A 17 -8.73 1.19 -1.67
C THR A 17 -8.09 0.28 -0.62
N ALA A 18 -6.77 0.38 -0.43
CA ALA A 18 -6.04 -0.35 0.59
C ALA A 18 -6.50 0.00 2.02
N LYS A 19 -6.77 1.28 2.30
CA LYS A 19 -7.36 1.72 3.57
C LYS A 19 -8.71 1.04 3.85
N ARG A 20 -9.56 0.96 2.83
CA ARG A 20 -10.87 0.28 2.94
C ARG A 20 -10.70 -1.20 3.20
N LEU A 21 -9.75 -1.86 2.53
CA LEU A 21 -9.41 -3.27 2.77
C LEU A 21 -8.92 -3.48 4.22
N ALA A 22 -8.00 -2.63 4.71
CA ALA A 22 -7.48 -2.73 6.07
C ALA A 22 -8.59 -2.59 7.12
N LEU A 23 -9.49 -1.62 6.94
CA LEU A 23 -10.65 -1.45 7.81
C LEU A 23 -11.62 -2.63 7.74
N PHE A 24 -11.81 -3.20 6.56
CA PHE A 24 -12.65 -4.39 6.37
C PHE A 24 -12.10 -5.57 7.15
N ILE A 25 -10.81 -5.93 6.97
CA ILE A 25 -10.18 -7.04 7.69
C ILE A 25 -10.14 -6.79 9.20
N PHE A 26 -9.87 -5.56 9.62
CA PHE A 26 -9.90 -5.21 11.04
C PHE A 26 -11.30 -5.39 11.65
N ASN A 27 -12.36 -5.00 10.92
CA ASN A 27 -13.73 -5.20 11.34
C ASN A 27 -14.09 -6.69 11.44
N GLU A 28 -13.66 -7.52 10.50
CA GLU A 28 -13.87 -8.98 10.57
C GLU A 28 -13.17 -9.57 11.81
N ALA A 29 -11.94 -9.14 12.12
CA ALA A 29 -11.25 -9.54 13.33
C ALA A 29 -11.99 -9.11 14.61
N LEU A 30 -12.53 -7.89 14.64
CA LEU A 30 -13.35 -7.43 15.76
C LEU A 30 -14.65 -8.21 15.90
N CYS A 31 -15.30 -8.55 14.80
CA CYS A 31 -16.52 -9.37 14.83
C CYS A 31 -16.26 -10.77 15.39
N GLN A 32 -15.11 -11.37 15.05
CA GLN A 32 -14.74 -12.71 15.49
C GLN A 32 -14.27 -12.75 16.94
N TYR A 33 -13.40 -11.84 17.34
CA TYR A 33 -12.73 -11.89 18.64
C TYR A 33 -13.27 -10.89 19.66
N GLY A 34 -13.97 -9.83 19.24
CA GLY A 34 -14.47 -8.80 20.15
C GLY A 34 -13.35 -8.21 21.00
N GLN A 35 -13.55 -8.22 22.33
CA GLN A 35 -12.55 -7.72 23.29
C GLN A 35 -11.32 -8.63 23.42
N ASP A 36 -11.45 -9.90 23.02
CA ASP A 36 -10.34 -10.86 23.10
C ASP A 36 -9.30 -10.65 21.98
N LEU A 37 -9.60 -9.84 20.95
CA LEU A 37 -8.65 -9.48 19.91
C LEU A 37 -7.32 -8.96 20.48
N ARG A 38 -7.34 -8.28 21.63
CA ARG A 38 -6.14 -7.81 22.34
C ARG A 38 -5.19 -8.94 22.76
N HIS A 39 -5.69 -10.16 22.88
CA HIS A 39 -4.91 -11.34 23.27
C HIS A 39 -4.35 -12.08 22.04
N GLU A 40 -4.88 -11.80 20.84
CA GLU A 40 -4.43 -12.34 19.57
C GLU A 40 -3.24 -11.52 19.04
N GLN A 41 -2.08 -11.63 19.73
CA GLN A 41 -0.93 -10.76 19.49
C GLN A 41 -0.39 -10.87 18.06
N GLN A 42 -0.29 -12.07 17.49
CA GLN A 42 0.20 -12.29 16.13
C GLN A 42 -0.74 -11.67 15.08
N LEU A 43 -2.06 -11.82 15.27
CA LEU A 43 -3.03 -11.20 14.37
C LEU A 43 -2.99 -9.68 14.48
N THR A 44 -2.87 -9.15 15.69
CA THR A 44 -2.76 -7.70 15.94
C THR A 44 -1.49 -7.12 15.31
N GLU A 45 -0.37 -7.85 15.35
CA GLU A 45 0.89 -7.48 14.67
C GLU A 45 0.69 -7.39 13.15
N ILE A 46 0.07 -8.42 12.54
CA ILE A 46 -0.21 -8.45 11.09
C ILE A 46 -1.11 -7.28 10.68
N LEU A 47 -2.16 -7.00 11.45
CA LEU A 47 -3.05 -5.87 11.20
C LEU A 47 -2.31 -4.53 11.30
N SER A 48 -1.46 -4.36 12.31
CA SER A 48 -0.62 -3.16 12.49
C SER A 48 0.34 -2.95 11.33
N ASP A 49 0.93 -4.03 10.84
CA ASP A 49 1.81 -4.00 9.67
C ASP A 49 1.07 -3.55 8.41
N ILE A 50 -0.15 -4.04 8.17
CA ILE A 50 -0.98 -3.61 7.04
C ILE A 50 -1.21 -2.09 7.10
N PHE A 51 -1.60 -1.56 8.25
CA PHE A 51 -1.79 -0.11 8.43
C PHE A 51 -0.50 0.68 8.24
N THR A 52 0.62 0.17 8.73
CA THR A 52 1.95 0.81 8.59
C THR A 52 2.39 0.88 7.13
N GLU A 53 2.21 -0.19 6.36
CA GLU A 53 2.51 -0.22 4.92
C GLU A 53 1.70 0.82 4.15
N ILE A 54 0.40 0.91 4.43
CA ILE A 54 -0.50 1.86 3.79
C ILE A 54 -0.11 3.31 4.15
N PHE A 55 0.13 3.57 5.44
CA PHE A 55 0.57 4.89 5.91
C PHE A 55 1.88 5.33 5.26
N THR A 56 2.83 4.41 5.12
CA THR A 56 4.13 4.69 4.49
C THR A 56 3.97 5.00 3.00
N ALA A 57 3.10 4.26 2.29
CA ALA A 57 2.80 4.54 0.89
C ALA A 57 2.13 5.92 0.71
N GLU A 58 1.15 6.26 1.53
CA GLU A 58 0.51 7.57 1.51
C GLU A 58 1.51 8.70 1.77
N SER A 59 2.34 8.54 2.80
CA SER A 59 3.38 9.51 3.14
C SER A 59 4.38 9.72 2.00
N THR A 60 4.74 8.64 1.30
CA THR A 60 5.63 8.69 0.13
C THR A 60 4.99 9.47 -1.02
N ILE A 61 3.71 9.24 -1.32
CA ILE A 61 2.96 9.97 -2.34
C ILE A 61 2.88 11.46 -1.99
N VAL A 62 2.52 11.78 -0.74
CA VAL A 62 2.41 13.18 -0.28
C VAL A 62 3.75 13.90 -0.39
N ARG A 63 4.84 13.23 0.00
CA ARG A 63 6.20 13.78 -0.13
C ARG A 63 6.58 14.01 -1.59
N ALA A 64 6.33 13.05 -2.47
CA ALA A 64 6.59 13.18 -3.90
C ALA A 64 5.84 14.38 -4.51
N LYS A 65 4.55 14.51 -4.20
CA LYS A 65 3.75 15.66 -4.64
C LYS A 65 4.29 17.00 -4.12
N LYS A 66 4.73 17.07 -2.86
CA LYS A 66 5.34 18.29 -2.30
C LYS A 66 6.65 18.67 -3.01
N ILE A 67 7.51 17.69 -3.29
CA ILE A 67 8.77 17.93 -3.99
C ILE A 67 8.50 18.43 -5.42
N MET A 68 7.57 17.79 -6.13
CA MET A 68 7.18 18.23 -7.48
C MET A 68 6.55 19.62 -7.52
N ALA A 69 5.85 20.01 -6.44
CA ALA A 69 5.27 21.36 -6.32
C ALA A 69 6.29 22.43 -5.92
N SER A 70 7.43 22.03 -5.37
CA SER A 70 8.54 22.94 -5.12
C SER A 70 9.30 23.22 -6.42
N LYS A 71 10.04 24.33 -6.48
CA LYS A 71 10.83 24.71 -7.66
C LYS A 71 11.95 23.72 -8.02
N SER A 72 12.18 22.71 -7.20
CA SER A 72 13.10 21.61 -7.46
C SER A 72 12.36 20.51 -8.21
N GLU A 73 12.31 20.60 -9.53
CA GLU A 73 11.75 19.54 -10.38
C GLU A 73 12.63 18.28 -10.28
N ASN A 74 12.21 17.35 -9.45
CA ASN A 74 12.86 16.05 -9.36
C ASN A 74 11.88 14.93 -9.71
N PRO A 75 11.73 14.58 -11.01
CA PRO A 75 10.73 13.62 -11.46
C PRO A 75 10.97 12.20 -10.93
N ILE A 76 12.17 11.90 -10.42
CA ILE A 76 12.50 10.58 -9.90
C ILE A 76 11.68 10.22 -8.65
N VAL A 77 11.25 11.23 -7.86
CA VAL A 77 10.42 11.01 -6.68
C VAL A 77 9.04 10.43 -7.02
N VAL A 78 8.53 10.75 -8.22
CA VAL A 78 7.30 10.16 -8.75
C VAL A 78 7.50 8.68 -9.07
N ASP A 79 8.63 8.33 -9.68
CA ASP A 79 8.98 6.94 -9.97
C ASP A 79 9.15 6.13 -8.69
N ILE A 80 9.76 6.70 -7.65
CA ILE A 80 9.88 6.10 -6.31
C ILE A 80 8.49 5.83 -5.70
N ALA A 81 7.59 6.81 -5.74
CA ALA A 81 6.24 6.64 -5.22
C ALA A 81 5.46 5.56 -5.97
N LYS A 82 5.60 5.47 -7.31
CA LYS A 82 5.00 4.41 -8.12
C LYS A 82 5.50 3.02 -7.73
N VAL A 83 6.83 2.85 -7.60
CA VAL A 83 7.43 1.58 -7.19
C VAL A 83 6.92 1.18 -5.81
N PHE A 84 7.02 2.10 -4.85
CA PHE A 84 6.65 1.83 -3.46
C PHE A 84 5.17 1.42 -3.33
N THR A 85 4.27 2.17 -3.97
CA THR A 85 2.82 1.88 -3.91
C THR A 85 2.49 0.56 -4.60
N THR A 86 3.15 0.24 -5.72
CA THR A 86 2.92 -1.03 -6.42
C THR A 86 3.35 -2.22 -5.57
N GLU A 87 4.53 -2.16 -4.95
CA GLU A 87 5.02 -3.22 -4.08
C GLU A 87 4.28 -3.32 -2.74
N MET A 88 3.75 -2.20 -2.24
CA MET A 88 2.89 -2.20 -1.06
C MET A 88 1.68 -3.10 -1.24
N VAL A 89 1.05 -3.10 -2.43
CA VAL A 89 -0.11 -3.95 -2.72
C VAL A 89 0.22 -5.44 -2.50
N ASP A 90 1.34 -5.91 -3.03
CA ASP A 90 1.76 -7.31 -2.87
C ASP A 90 2.03 -7.65 -1.39
N ARG A 91 2.70 -6.73 -0.66
CA ARG A 91 3.01 -6.93 0.75
C ARG A 91 1.76 -7.00 1.62
N ILE A 92 0.79 -6.08 1.42
CA ILE A 92 -0.45 -6.11 2.22
C ILE A 92 -1.35 -7.29 1.85
N MET A 93 -1.44 -7.68 0.58
CA MET A 93 -2.26 -8.82 0.16
C MET A 93 -1.76 -10.13 0.78
N SER A 94 -0.43 -10.34 0.84
CA SER A 94 0.14 -11.48 1.54
C SER A 94 -0.25 -11.51 3.03
N LYS A 95 -0.19 -10.36 3.72
CA LYS A 95 -0.59 -10.24 5.13
C LYS A 95 -2.10 -10.42 5.34
N VAL A 96 -2.91 -9.88 4.44
CA VAL A 96 -4.38 -10.03 4.46
C VAL A 96 -4.78 -11.49 4.33
N GLN A 97 -4.11 -12.26 3.47
CA GLN A 97 -4.36 -13.70 3.34
C GLN A 97 -4.07 -14.44 4.64
N ILE A 98 -2.96 -14.15 5.31
CA ILE A 98 -2.62 -14.76 6.61
C ILE A 98 -3.66 -14.36 7.67
N ALA A 99 -4.03 -13.09 7.74
CA ALA A 99 -5.05 -12.60 8.67
C ALA A 99 -6.41 -13.27 8.41
N ASN A 100 -6.80 -13.45 7.16
CA ASN A 100 -8.04 -14.10 6.77
C ASN A 100 -8.13 -15.52 7.31
N VAL A 101 -7.08 -16.33 7.10
CA VAL A 101 -7.02 -17.70 7.62
C VAL A 101 -7.06 -17.72 9.15
N ALA A 102 -6.35 -16.79 9.81
CA ALA A 102 -6.34 -16.71 11.27
C ALA A 102 -7.70 -16.30 11.84
N ILE A 103 -8.45 -15.42 11.17
CA ILE A 103 -9.77 -14.96 11.63
C ILE A 103 -10.84 -16.05 11.49
N PHE A 104 -10.81 -16.82 10.40
CA PHE A 104 -11.88 -17.77 10.06
C PHE A 104 -11.52 -19.25 10.29
N ASP A 105 -10.37 -19.53 10.92
CA ASP A 105 -9.93 -20.87 11.34
C ASP A 105 -10.07 -21.92 10.23
N GLU A 106 -9.44 -21.67 9.10
CA GLU A 106 -9.50 -22.51 7.88
C GLU A 106 -10.92 -22.66 7.29
N GLY A 107 -11.91 -21.96 7.84
CA GLY A 107 -13.26 -21.94 7.30
C GLY A 107 -13.29 -21.24 5.95
N GLU A 108 -13.64 -21.96 4.90
CA GLU A 108 -13.88 -21.37 3.59
C GLU A 108 -15.04 -20.35 3.70
N SER A 109 -14.76 -19.09 3.40
CA SER A 109 -15.78 -18.07 3.21
C SER A 109 -15.74 -17.58 1.75
N PRO A 110 -16.47 -18.25 0.83
CA PRO A 110 -16.45 -17.87 -0.58
C PRO A 110 -16.79 -16.40 -0.84
N LEU A 111 -17.66 -15.84 0.00
CA LEU A 111 -18.04 -14.42 -0.08
C LEU A 111 -16.88 -13.51 0.29
N LEU A 112 -16.06 -13.91 1.27
CA LEU A 112 -14.90 -13.15 1.69
C LEU A 112 -13.79 -13.21 0.63
N ASP A 113 -13.52 -14.40 0.08
CA ASP A 113 -12.54 -14.59 -0.98
C ASP A 113 -12.90 -13.77 -2.22
N GLN A 114 -14.19 -13.71 -2.57
CA GLN A 114 -14.66 -12.84 -3.64
C GLN A 114 -14.37 -11.37 -3.32
N LYS A 115 -14.67 -10.89 -2.11
CA LYS A 115 -14.41 -9.52 -1.71
C LYS A 115 -12.91 -9.18 -1.73
N LEU A 116 -12.06 -10.09 -1.24
CA LEU A 116 -10.61 -9.91 -1.27
C LEU A 116 -10.09 -9.81 -2.70
N SER A 117 -10.59 -10.66 -3.60
CA SER A 117 -10.25 -10.60 -5.03
C SER A 117 -10.71 -9.29 -5.69
N GLU A 118 -11.87 -8.75 -5.31
CA GLU A 118 -12.34 -7.45 -5.79
C GLU A 118 -11.43 -6.31 -5.32
N PHE A 119 -11.00 -6.31 -4.06
CA PHE A 119 -10.04 -5.33 -3.53
C PHE A 119 -8.70 -5.42 -4.26
N GLU A 120 -8.15 -6.62 -4.42
CA GLU A 120 -6.89 -6.85 -5.13
C GLU A 120 -6.96 -6.32 -6.57
N ASN A 121 -8.01 -6.65 -7.31
CA ASN A 121 -8.20 -6.18 -8.68
C ASN A 121 -8.28 -4.65 -8.78
N ARG A 122 -8.91 -3.98 -7.80
CA ARG A 122 -9.00 -2.51 -7.75
C ARG A 122 -7.68 -1.83 -7.39
N MET A 123 -6.83 -2.51 -6.62
CA MET A 123 -5.53 -1.98 -6.21
C MET A 123 -4.42 -2.23 -7.23
N ARG A 124 -4.64 -3.11 -8.21
CA ARG A 124 -3.60 -3.52 -9.15
C ARG A 124 -3.15 -2.37 -10.04
N LEU A 125 -1.89 -1.98 -9.87
CA LEU A 125 -1.21 -0.99 -10.67
C LEU A 125 -0.45 -1.65 -11.83
N LYS A 126 -0.44 -0.99 -13.01
CA LYS A 126 0.25 -1.48 -14.22
C LYS A 126 1.64 -0.85 -14.38
N ASN A 127 2.33 -0.55 -13.28
CA ASN A 127 3.67 0.02 -13.31
C ASN A 127 4.73 -1.05 -13.63
N ASN A 128 5.64 -0.75 -14.54
CA ASN A 128 6.79 -1.61 -14.76
C ASN A 128 7.88 -1.33 -13.70
N VAL A 129 7.73 -1.98 -12.55
CA VAL A 129 8.59 -1.81 -11.38
C VAL A 129 10.07 -2.05 -11.71
N ILE A 130 10.39 -3.04 -12.55
CA ILE A 130 11.77 -3.35 -12.94
C ILE A 130 12.39 -2.17 -13.68
N LYS A 131 11.67 -1.62 -14.67
CA LYS A 131 12.13 -0.46 -15.44
C LYS A 131 12.29 0.77 -14.55
N LEU A 132 11.32 1.01 -13.66
CA LEU A 132 11.37 2.15 -12.73
C LEU A 132 12.52 2.03 -11.75
N LYS A 133 12.77 0.86 -11.17
CA LYS A 133 13.91 0.62 -10.27
C LYS A 133 15.25 0.84 -10.97
N ARG A 134 15.40 0.41 -12.23
CA ARG A 134 16.63 0.66 -13.01
C ARG A 134 16.84 2.16 -13.23
N LYS A 135 15.78 2.89 -13.55
CA LYS A 135 15.84 4.36 -13.73
C LYS A 135 16.24 5.07 -12.43
N ILE A 136 15.65 4.66 -11.30
CA ILE A 136 16.00 5.20 -9.98
C ILE A 136 17.47 4.92 -9.65
N ALA A 137 17.92 3.68 -9.84
CA ALA A 137 19.31 3.29 -9.59
C ALA A 137 20.30 4.10 -10.47
N GLN A 138 20.00 4.28 -11.75
CA GLN A 138 20.82 5.07 -12.66
C GLN A 138 20.91 6.53 -12.20
N HIS A 139 19.78 7.14 -11.81
CA HIS A 139 19.76 8.50 -11.31
C HIS A 139 20.62 8.68 -10.04
N VAL A 140 20.51 7.76 -9.08
CA VAL A 140 21.34 7.78 -7.86
C VAL A 140 22.83 7.66 -8.20
N PHE A 141 23.16 6.85 -9.20
CA PHE A 141 24.54 6.65 -9.65
C PHE A 141 25.11 7.90 -10.31
N ASP A 142 24.34 8.53 -11.20
CA ASP A 142 24.76 9.72 -11.94
C ASP A 142 24.93 10.95 -11.04
N GLU A 143 24.01 11.14 -10.08
CA GLU A 143 24.04 12.26 -9.14
C GLU A 143 24.98 12.03 -7.95
N ASN A 144 25.43 10.78 -7.74
CA ASN A 144 26.25 10.33 -6.59
C ASN A 144 25.70 10.79 -5.23
N LYS A 145 24.37 10.92 -5.13
CA LYS A 145 23.63 11.28 -3.92
C LYS A 145 22.18 10.77 -3.97
N TYR A 146 21.55 10.71 -2.82
CA TYR A 146 20.13 10.40 -2.75
C TYR A 146 19.25 11.50 -3.37
N PRO A 147 18.10 11.14 -3.97
CA PRO A 147 17.24 12.07 -4.70
C PRO A 147 16.39 13.00 -3.81
N PHE A 148 16.75 13.12 -2.53
CA PHE A 148 16.02 13.93 -1.53
C PHE A 148 16.89 15.05 -0.95
#